data_7d82f4d4c16ac7e81eae1b822f2496d9
#
_entry.id   7d82f4d4c16ac7e81eae1b822f2496d9
#
_cell.length_a   1.000
_cell.length_b   1.000
_cell.length_c   1.000
_cell.angle_alpha   90.00
_cell.angle_beta   90.00
_cell.angle_gamma   90.00
#
_symmetry.space_group_name_H-M   'P 1'
#
loop_
_entity.id
_entity.type
_entity.pdbx_description
1 polymer ?
#
loop_
_entity_poly.entity_id
_entity_poly.type
_entity_poly.pdbx_seq_one_letter_code
_entity_poly.pdbx_strand_id
1 'polypeptide(L)'
;MVGLGTVINTAAILAGGVCGALFGRVLSQGAQDTLMKVCGVGTLFIAISGAMEGMLTVQDGKIFSSGAMLIIRCLAIGAVIGEALNIEGAFERLGQWLKVKTGNAKDKTFVNAFVSASLTVCIGAMAIVGSIQDGLTGDYSILATKAVLDLIIIMVMSSSMGKGAAFSAIPVAVLQGSMTALAGLMRPVMTEGALANLSLVGNVLIFCVGINLLFGKKVKVANLLPAIVIAVAAAFLPV
;
A
#
# COMPACT_ATOMS: atom_id res chain seq x y z
N MET A 1 -2.22 9.60 22.75
CA MET A 1 -1.09 8.68 23.00
C MET A 1 -0.39 8.48 21.66
N VAL A 2 0.83 8.97 21.54
CA VAL A 2 1.61 8.89 20.30
C VAL A 2 1.84 7.42 19.91
N GLY A 3 1.64 7.08 18.64
CA GLY A 3 1.78 5.71 18.11
C GLY A 3 0.54 4.83 18.26
N LEU A 4 -0.53 5.32 18.86
CA LEU A 4 -1.76 4.51 19.04
C LEU A 4 -2.39 4.16 17.69
N GLY A 5 -2.36 5.06 16.71
CA GLY A 5 -2.90 4.82 15.38
C GLY A 5 -2.20 3.65 14.67
N THR A 6 -0.87 3.58 14.76
CA THR A 6 -0.11 2.46 14.21
C THR A 6 -0.50 1.12 14.88
N VAL A 7 -0.67 1.12 16.20
CA VAL A 7 -1.09 -0.08 16.95
C VAL A 7 -2.50 -0.52 16.51
N ILE A 8 -3.44 0.44 16.43
CA ILE A 8 -4.82 0.16 15.99
C ILE A 8 -4.82 -0.43 14.58
N ASN A 9 -4.09 0.19 13.63
CA ASN A 9 -4.06 -0.29 12.25
C ASN A 9 -3.41 -1.68 12.14
N THR A 10 -2.29 -1.90 12.83
CA THR A 10 -1.63 -3.21 12.85
C THR A 10 -2.53 -4.29 13.43
N ALA A 11 -3.24 -4.00 14.53
CA ALA A 11 -4.19 -4.91 15.15
C ALA A 11 -5.38 -5.21 14.22
N ALA A 12 -5.89 -4.20 13.50
CA ALA A 12 -6.96 -4.34 12.53
C ALA A 12 -6.56 -5.26 11.37
N ILE A 13 -5.35 -5.10 10.84
CA ILE A 13 -4.79 -5.99 9.80
C ILE A 13 -4.69 -7.44 10.30
N LEU A 14 -4.19 -7.65 11.51
CA LEU A 14 -4.12 -8.99 12.11
C LEU A 14 -5.52 -9.59 12.29
N ALA A 15 -6.45 -8.83 12.83
CA ALA A 15 -7.84 -9.27 13.02
C ALA A 15 -8.51 -9.61 11.68
N GLY A 16 -8.40 -8.73 10.67
CA GLY A 16 -8.88 -8.98 9.32
C GLY A 16 -8.25 -10.22 8.70
N GLY A 17 -6.94 -10.38 8.87
CA GLY A 17 -6.20 -11.55 8.39
C GLY A 17 -6.65 -12.86 9.02
N VAL A 18 -6.85 -12.89 10.34
CA VAL A 18 -7.35 -14.07 11.06
C VAL A 18 -8.79 -14.38 10.64
N CYS A 19 -9.68 -13.39 10.66
CA CYS A 19 -11.05 -13.56 10.22
C CYS A 19 -11.11 -14.07 8.78
N GLY A 20 -10.38 -13.45 7.85
CA GLY A 20 -10.35 -13.87 6.46
C GLY A 20 -9.81 -15.29 6.26
N ALA A 21 -8.77 -15.69 7.00
CA ALA A 21 -8.25 -17.06 6.96
C ALA A 21 -9.22 -18.09 7.51
N LEU A 22 -10.08 -17.74 8.46
CA LEU A 22 -11.15 -18.60 8.98
C LEU A 22 -12.28 -18.71 7.96
N PHE A 23 -12.76 -17.59 7.42
CA PHE A 23 -13.78 -17.55 6.38
C PHE A 23 -13.34 -18.28 5.11
N GLY A 24 -12.09 -18.10 4.69
CA GLY A 24 -11.53 -18.76 3.50
C GLY A 24 -11.60 -20.29 3.54
N ARG A 25 -11.63 -20.90 4.74
CA ARG A 25 -11.78 -22.35 4.89
C ARG A 25 -13.21 -22.85 4.59
N VAL A 26 -14.21 -21.98 4.71
CA VAL A 26 -15.61 -22.30 4.50
C VAL A 26 -16.03 -21.99 3.06
N LEU A 27 -15.30 -21.10 2.38
CA LEU A 27 -15.60 -20.67 1.03
C LEU A 27 -15.13 -21.70 -0.01
N SER A 28 -15.94 -21.96 -1.01
CA SER A 28 -15.56 -22.75 -2.18
C SER A 28 -14.41 -22.04 -2.94
N GLN A 29 -13.63 -22.79 -3.69
CA GLN A 29 -12.53 -22.24 -4.50
C GLN A 29 -13.02 -21.19 -5.50
N GLY A 30 -14.19 -21.42 -6.12
CA GLY A 30 -14.82 -20.45 -7.01
C GLY A 30 -15.22 -19.15 -6.31
N ALA A 31 -15.69 -19.22 -5.04
CA ALA A 31 -15.98 -18.03 -4.24
C ALA A 31 -14.72 -17.25 -3.89
N GLN A 32 -13.61 -17.93 -3.54
CA GLN A 32 -12.31 -17.31 -3.28
C GLN A 32 -11.77 -16.58 -4.52
N ASP A 33 -11.85 -17.22 -5.70
CA ASP A 33 -11.42 -16.62 -6.98
C ASP A 33 -12.28 -15.37 -7.31
N THR A 34 -13.58 -15.45 -7.07
CA THR A 34 -14.48 -14.31 -7.28
C THR A 34 -14.15 -13.17 -6.33
N LEU A 35 -13.94 -13.45 -5.05
CA LEU A 35 -13.55 -12.43 -4.06
C LEU A 35 -12.21 -11.77 -4.42
N MET A 36 -11.23 -12.54 -4.89
CA MET A 36 -9.96 -11.98 -5.34
C MET A 36 -10.15 -11.01 -6.52
N LYS A 37 -10.99 -11.38 -7.49
CA LYS A 37 -11.31 -10.51 -8.62
C LYS A 37 -12.06 -9.25 -8.19
N VAL A 38 -13.04 -9.37 -7.27
CA VAL A 38 -13.75 -8.22 -6.69
C VAL A 38 -12.77 -7.29 -5.97
N CYS A 39 -11.83 -7.85 -5.20
CA CYS A 39 -10.78 -7.08 -4.54
C CYS A 39 -9.91 -6.33 -5.56
N GLY A 40 -9.52 -7.00 -6.64
CA GLY A 40 -8.75 -6.40 -7.74
C GLY A 40 -9.50 -5.24 -8.41
N VAL A 41 -10.77 -5.44 -8.75
CA VAL A 41 -11.63 -4.39 -9.31
C VAL A 41 -11.76 -3.21 -8.34
N GLY A 42 -12.08 -3.47 -7.06
CA GLY A 42 -12.17 -2.41 -6.06
C GLY A 42 -10.86 -1.61 -5.92
N THR A 43 -9.72 -2.31 -5.91
CA THR A 43 -8.40 -1.68 -5.87
C THR A 43 -8.14 -0.79 -7.08
N LEU A 44 -8.55 -1.22 -8.29
CA LEU A 44 -8.44 -0.39 -9.50
C LEU A 44 -9.28 0.87 -9.40
N PHE A 45 -10.54 0.78 -8.95
CA PHE A 45 -11.41 1.95 -8.81
C PHE A 45 -10.88 2.95 -7.77
N ILE A 46 -10.38 2.48 -6.63
CA ILE A 46 -9.73 3.33 -5.62
C ILE A 46 -8.52 4.05 -6.24
N ALA A 47 -7.68 3.31 -6.95
CA ALA A 47 -6.48 3.85 -7.58
C ALA A 47 -6.80 4.86 -8.68
N ILE A 48 -7.79 4.59 -9.53
CA ILE A 48 -8.25 5.51 -10.57
C ILE A 48 -8.80 6.79 -9.93
N SER A 49 -9.67 6.67 -8.92
CA SER A 49 -10.22 7.82 -8.22
C SER A 49 -9.14 8.72 -7.64
N GLY A 50 -8.17 8.14 -6.91
CA GLY A 50 -7.08 8.92 -6.33
C GLY A 50 -6.09 9.47 -7.37
N ALA A 51 -5.86 8.77 -8.47
CA ALA A 51 -5.06 9.30 -9.57
C ALA A 51 -5.77 10.47 -10.28
N MET A 52 -7.08 10.35 -10.53
CA MET A 52 -7.88 11.44 -11.11
C MET A 52 -7.92 12.68 -10.22
N GLU A 53 -8.04 12.52 -8.90
CA GLU A 53 -7.96 13.62 -7.94
C GLU A 53 -6.63 14.39 -8.07
N GLY A 54 -5.51 13.68 -8.24
CA GLY A 54 -4.19 14.31 -8.42
C GLY A 54 -3.91 14.83 -9.83
N MET A 55 -4.62 14.34 -10.85
CA MET A 55 -4.40 14.73 -12.25
C MET A 55 -5.35 15.81 -12.75
N LEU A 56 -6.53 15.95 -12.17
CA LEU A 56 -7.58 16.85 -12.65
C LEU A 56 -7.67 18.09 -11.79
N THR A 57 -7.66 19.24 -12.42
CA THR A 57 -7.91 20.55 -11.79
C THR A 57 -9.04 21.26 -12.50
N VAL A 58 -9.88 21.95 -11.74
CA VAL A 58 -10.96 22.76 -12.29
C VAL A 58 -10.55 24.23 -12.19
N GLN A 59 -10.43 24.91 -13.32
CA GLN A 59 -10.14 26.36 -13.41
C GLN A 59 -11.13 27.00 -14.39
N ASP A 60 -11.78 28.05 -13.94
CA ASP A 60 -12.79 28.78 -14.74
C ASP A 60 -13.90 27.89 -15.34
N GLY A 61 -14.35 26.88 -14.58
CA GLY A 61 -15.37 25.92 -15.02
C GLY A 61 -14.90 24.91 -16.08
N LYS A 62 -13.61 24.86 -16.38
CA LYS A 62 -12.99 23.89 -17.31
C LYS A 62 -12.10 22.90 -16.55
N ILE A 63 -12.09 21.66 -17.02
CA ILE A 63 -11.24 20.60 -16.46
C ILE A 63 -9.91 20.60 -17.22
N PHE A 64 -8.81 20.70 -16.50
CA PHE A 64 -7.45 20.56 -17.01
C PHE A 64 -6.82 19.28 -16.44
N SER A 65 -6.02 18.60 -17.25
CA SER A 65 -5.25 17.43 -16.82
C SER A 65 -3.78 17.77 -16.73
N SER A 66 -3.15 17.40 -15.61
CA SER A 66 -1.73 17.62 -15.33
C SER A 66 -1.09 16.37 -14.71
N GLY A 67 0.20 16.41 -14.41
CA GLY A 67 0.90 15.36 -13.67
C GLY A 67 1.34 14.13 -14.49
N ALA A 68 0.91 13.96 -15.74
CA ALA A 68 1.29 12.80 -16.55
C ALA A 68 2.81 12.65 -16.71
N MET A 69 3.52 13.75 -16.95
CA MET A 69 4.99 13.75 -17.06
C MET A 69 5.68 13.41 -15.74
N LEU A 70 5.11 13.85 -14.61
CA LEU A 70 5.61 13.48 -13.27
C LEU A 70 5.49 11.96 -13.06
N ILE A 71 4.33 11.40 -13.36
CA ILE A 71 4.07 9.94 -13.24
C ILE A 71 5.11 9.17 -14.06
N ILE A 72 5.25 9.49 -15.35
CA ILE A 72 6.16 8.77 -16.26
C ILE A 72 7.60 8.85 -15.78
N ARG A 73 8.08 10.05 -15.41
CA ARG A 73 9.46 10.26 -14.93
C ARG A 73 9.71 9.50 -13.63
N CYS A 74 8.82 9.61 -12.66
CA CYS A 74 8.96 8.94 -11.37
C CYS A 74 8.95 7.41 -11.52
N LEU A 75 8.02 6.87 -12.32
CA LEU A 75 7.92 5.43 -12.56
C LEU A 75 9.14 4.90 -13.33
N ALA A 76 9.59 5.60 -14.38
CA ALA A 76 10.73 5.15 -15.18
C ALA A 76 12.02 5.11 -14.34
N ILE A 77 12.33 6.19 -13.63
CA ILE A 77 13.53 6.28 -12.78
C ILE A 77 13.39 5.30 -11.61
N GLY A 78 12.19 5.24 -10.98
CA GLY A 78 11.90 4.34 -9.88
C GLY A 78 12.05 2.87 -10.26
N ALA A 79 11.58 2.49 -11.46
CA ALA A 79 11.73 1.13 -11.98
C ALA A 79 13.19 0.74 -12.16
N VAL A 80 14.02 1.63 -12.73
CA VAL A 80 15.45 1.36 -12.92
C VAL A 80 16.16 1.17 -11.58
N ILE A 81 15.91 2.06 -10.62
CA ILE A 81 16.50 1.98 -9.28
C ILE A 81 16.01 0.72 -8.56
N GLY A 82 14.71 0.46 -8.58
CA GLY A 82 14.13 -0.68 -7.87
C GLY A 82 14.52 -2.04 -8.47
N GLU A 83 14.68 -2.12 -9.80
CA GLU A 83 15.19 -3.32 -10.45
C GLU A 83 16.67 -3.54 -10.10
N ALA A 84 17.48 -2.49 -10.08
CA ALA A 84 18.91 -2.56 -9.67
C ALA A 84 19.05 -3.01 -8.21
N LEU A 85 18.18 -2.53 -7.31
CA LEU A 85 18.15 -2.92 -5.89
C LEU A 85 17.43 -4.25 -5.64
N ASN A 86 16.71 -4.78 -6.63
CA ASN A 86 15.88 -5.97 -6.53
C ASN A 86 14.97 -5.97 -5.29
N ILE A 87 14.17 -4.89 -5.14
CA ILE A 87 13.30 -4.68 -3.98
C ILE A 87 12.22 -5.76 -3.91
N GLU A 88 11.65 -6.17 -5.03
CA GLU A 88 10.67 -7.27 -5.12
C GLU A 88 11.25 -8.55 -4.52
N GLY A 89 12.49 -8.90 -4.89
CA GLY A 89 13.19 -10.04 -4.32
C GLY A 89 13.47 -9.91 -2.83
N ALA A 90 13.64 -8.68 -2.31
CA ALA A 90 13.77 -8.46 -0.87
C ALA A 90 12.46 -8.74 -0.13
N PHE A 91 11.32 -8.28 -0.65
CA PHE A 91 9.99 -8.61 -0.11
C PHE A 91 9.71 -10.11 -0.18
N GLU A 92 10.03 -10.76 -1.29
CA GLU A 92 9.87 -12.21 -1.44
C GLU A 92 10.73 -12.99 -0.43
N ARG A 93 12.00 -12.60 -0.23
CA ARG A 93 12.87 -13.20 0.79
C ARG A 93 12.32 -13.02 2.20
N LEU A 94 11.83 -11.83 2.52
CA LEU A 94 11.16 -11.58 3.81
C LEU A 94 9.93 -12.48 3.96
N GLY A 95 9.10 -12.59 2.92
CA GLY A 95 7.94 -13.47 2.89
C GLY A 95 8.31 -14.96 3.05
N GLN A 96 9.38 -15.40 2.41
CA GLN A 96 9.89 -16.78 2.55
C GLN A 96 10.40 -17.05 3.97
N TRP A 97 11.14 -16.12 4.54
CA TRP A 97 11.62 -16.23 5.92
C TRP A 97 10.45 -16.32 6.91
N LEU A 98 9.44 -15.43 6.76
CA LEU A 98 8.23 -15.47 7.58
C LEU A 98 7.47 -16.78 7.41
N LYS A 99 7.31 -17.27 6.18
CA LYS A 99 6.65 -18.53 5.85
C LYS A 99 7.27 -19.71 6.62
N VAL A 100 8.60 -19.79 6.65
CA VAL A 100 9.34 -20.85 7.36
C VAL A 100 9.22 -20.68 8.86
N LYS A 101 9.48 -19.46 9.37
CA LYS A 101 9.45 -19.14 10.82
C LYS A 101 8.07 -19.39 11.46
N THR A 102 7.00 -19.21 10.70
CA THR A 102 5.62 -19.34 11.20
C THR A 102 5.00 -20.72 10.94
N GLY A 103 5.81 -21.69 10.50
CA GLY A 103 5.36 -23.06 10.27
C GLY A 103 4.47 -23.24 9.02
N ASN A 104 4.41 -22.23 8.14
CA ASN A 104 3.61 -22.26 6.91
C ASN A 104 4.43 -22.74 5.68
N ALA A 105 5.48 -23.53 5.88
CA ALA A 105 6.41 -23.98 4.83
C ALA A 105 5.72 -24.66 3.63
N LYS A 106 4.61 -25.34 3.86
CA LYS A 106 3.82 -26.04 2.84
C LYS A 106 2.85 -25.14 2.06
N ASP A 107 2.58 -23.93 2.52
CA ASP A 107 1.65 -23.03 1.86
C ASP A 107 2.31 -22.37 0.63
N LYS A 108 1.86 -22.74 -0.56
CA LYS A 108 2.41 -22.25 -1.84
C LYS A 108 2.04 -20.80 -2.13
N THR A 109 0.92 -20.33 -1.59
CA THR A 109 0.36 -18.98 -1.85
C THR A 109 0.86 -17.92 -0.86
N PHE A 110 1.43 -18.33 0.27
CA PHE A 110 1.81 -17.47 1.39
C PHE A 110 2.62 -16.23 0.97
N VAL A 111 3.68 -16.42 0.18
CA VAL A 111 4.58 -15.31 -0.20
C VAL A 111 3.86 -14.32 -1.11
N ASN A 112 3.10 -14.84 -2.09
CA ASN A 112 2.34 -13.97 -2.98
C ASN A 112 1.26 -13.18 -2.22
N ALA A 113 0.52 -13.82 -1.31
CA ALA A 113 -0.45 -13.17 -0.44
C ALA A 113 0.21 -12.09 0.44
N PHE A 114 1.37 -12.41 1.05
CA PHE A 114 2.13 -11.47 1.87
C PHE A 114 2.58 -10.24 1.06
N VAL A 115 3.22 -10.46 -0.09
CA VAL A 115 3.74 -9.36 -0.92
C VAL A 115 2.60 -8.48 -1.44
N SER A 116 1.56 -9.08 -2.02
CA SER A 116 0.41 -8.33 -2.56
C SER A 116 -0.30 -7.54 -1.47
N ALA A 117 -0.59 -8.15 -0.33
CA ALA A 117 -1.23 -7.47 0.80
C ALA A 117 -0.36 -6.33 1.34
N SER A 118 0.93 -6.58 1.55
CA SER A 118 1.87 -5.57 2.05
C SER A 118 1.92 -4.34 1.14
N LEU A 119 2.01 -4.55 -0.18
CA LEU A 119 2.02 -3.45 -1.14
C LEU A 119 0.69 -2.69 -1.15
N THR A 120 -0.44 -3.41 -1.09
CA THR A 120 -1.77 -2.78 -1.05
C THR A 120 -1.95 -1.85 0.15
N VAL A 121 -1.55 -2.29 1.35
CA VAL A 121 -1.82 -1.52 2.58
C VAL A 121 -0.69 -0.57 2.99
N CYS A 122 0.55 -0.77 2.51
CA CYS A 122 1.67 0.14 2.79
C CYS A 122 1.69 1.36 1.87
N ILE A 123 1.23 1.22 0.62
CA ILE A 123 1.26 2.30 -0.37
C ILE A 123 0.04 3.21 -0.16
N GLY A 124 0.31 4.50 0.07
CA GLY A 124 -0.76 5.50 0.16
C GLY A 124 -0.45 6.65 1.11
N ALA A 125 -0.97 7.83 0.77
CA ALA A 125 -0.76 9.06 1.54
C ALA A 125 -1.30 8.95 2.98
N MET A 126 -2.43 8.26 3.21
CA MET A 126 -3.02 8.10 4.54
C MET A 126 -2.08 7.42 5.55
N ALA A 127 -1.26 6.45 5.09
CA ALA A 127 -0.30 5.79 5.97
C ALA A 127 0.78 6.78 6.45
N ILE A 128 1.25 7.64 5.57
CA ILE A 128 2.33 8.62 5.84
C ILE A 128 1.78 9.79 6.64
N VAL A 129 0.75 10.46 6.12
CA VAL A 129 0.13 11.64 6.78
C VAL A 129 -0.39 11.28 8.16
N GLY A 130 -1.14 10.17 8.27
CA GLY A 130 -1.70 9.72 9.54
C GLY A 130 -0.62 9.36 10.56
N SER A 131 0.49 8.74 10.13
CA SER A 131 1.60 8.42 11.03
C SER A 131 2.34 9.66 11.51
N ILE A 132 2.53 10.66 10.63
CA ILE A 132 3.16 11.93 10.99
C ILE A 132 2.25 12.71 11.96
N GLN A 133 0.95 12.77 11.70
CA GLN A 133 -0.02 13.44 12.55
C GLN A 133 -0.10 12.80 13.94
N ASP A 134 -0.20 11.44 13.99
CA ASP A 134 -0.16 10.71 15.26
C ASP A 134 1.16 10.97 16.01
N GLY A 135 2.30 11.02 15.31
CA GLY A 135 3.61 11.28 15.90
C GLY A 135 3.77 12.70 16.45
N LEU A 136 3.16 13.71 15.83
CA LEU A 136 3.32 15.11 16.21
C LEU A 136 2.30 15.56 17.24
N THR A 137 1.05 15.11 17.13
CA THR A 137 -0.09 15.62 17.90
C THR A 137 -0.79 14.55 18.74
N GLY A 138 -0.51 13.27 18.50
CA GLY A 138 -1.24 12.14 19.08
C GLY A 138 -2.64 11.94 18.49
N ASP A 139 -2.97 12.66 17.41
CA ASP A 139 -4.24 12.47 16.68
C ASP A 139 -4.11 11.32 15.69
N TYR A 140 -4.77 10.22 16.01
CA TYR A 140 -4.77 8.99 15.24
C TYR A 140 -6.00 8.80 14.34
N SER A 141 -6.82 9.83 14.14
CA SER A 141 -8.10 9.73 13.40
C SER A 141 -7.92 9.20 11.97
N ILE A 142 -6.90 9.66 11.24
CA ILE A 142 -6.59 9.17 9.89
C ILE A 142 -6.20 7.69 9.92
N LEU A 143 -5.34 7.28 10.85
CA LEU A 143 -4.94 5.89 10.98
C LEU A 143 -6.07 4.98 11.46
N ALA A 144 -6.99 5.47 12.28
CA ALA A 144 -8.18 4.74 12.70
C ALA A 144 -9.13 4.48 11.50
N THR A 145 -9.35 5.50 10.67
CA THR A 145 -10.11 5.34 9.42
C THR A 145 -9.43 4.33 8.49
N LYS A 146 -8.11 4.46 8.33
CA LYS A 146 -7.32 3.51 7.55
C LYS A 146 -7.42 2.08 8.11
N ALA A 147 -7.43 1.91 9.43
CA ALA A 147 -7.52 0.61 10.08
C ALA A 147 -8.81 -0.14 9.70
N VAL A 148 -9.93 0.57 9.59
CA VAL A 148 -11.18 -0.03 9.12
C VAL A 148 -11.07 -0.50 7.66
N LEU A 149 -10.47 0.32 6.80
CA LEU A 149 -10.25 -0.03 5.39
C LEU A 149 -9.31 -1.23 5.26
N ASP A 150 -8.17 -1.18 5.94
CA ASP A 150 -7.16 -2.25 5.90
C ASP A 150 -7.72 -3.57 6.47
N LEU A 151 -8.54 -3.53 7.54
CA LEU A 151 -9.21 -4.69 8.08
C LEU A 151 -10.06 -5.40 7.02
N ILE A 152 -10.89 -4.63 6.30
CA ILE A 152 -11.79 -5.18 5.26
C ILE A 152 -10.97 -5.74 4.11
N ILE A 153 -9.99 -4.99 3.60
CA ILE A 153 -9.15 -5.39 2.47
C ILE A 153 -8.38 -6.66 2.82
N ILE A 154 -7.73 -6.69 3.98
CA ILE A 154 -6.94 -7.84 4.42
C ILE A 154 -7.81 -9.05 4.73
N MET A 155 -9.02 -8.85 5.25
CA MET A 155 -9.98 -9.95 5.45
C MET A 155 -10.34 -10.61 4.12
N VAL A 156 -10.63 -9.83 3.08
CA VAL A 156 -10.94 -10.35 1.75
C VAL A 156 -9.69 -10.99 1.11
N MET A 157 -8.53 -10.34 1.17
CA MET A 157 -7.29 -10.91 0.64
C MET A 157 -6.88 -12.19 1.35
N SER A 158 -7.02 -12.26 2.68
CA SER A 158 -6.69 -13.46 3.45
C SER A 158 -7.64 -14.62 3.17
N SER A 159 -8.92 -14.33 2.91
CA SER A 159 -9.90 -15.36 2.55
C SER A 159 -9.65 -15.95 1.15
N SER A 160 -9.16 -15.15 0.21
CA SER A 160 -8.94 -15.56 -1.19
C SER A 160 -7.50 -16.03 -1.47
N MET A 161 -6.49 -15.37 -0.91
CA MET A 161 -5.08 -15.65 -1.18
C MET A 161 -4.39 -16.45 -0.07
N GLY A 162 -5.01 -16.53 1.12
CA GLY A 162 -4.50 -17.28 2.26
C GLY A 162 -3.82 -16.43 3.32
N LYS A 163 -3.32 -17.12 4.36
CA LYS A 163 -2.84 -16.54 5.62
C LYS A 163 -1.69 -15.54 5.48
N GLY A 164 -0.93 -15.62 4.37
CA GLY A 164 0.19 -14.71 4.11
C GLY A 164 -0.22 -13.24 4.16
N ALA A 165 -1.46 -12.91 3.78
CA ALA A 165 -1.98 -11.56 3.81
C ALA A 165 -1.98 -10.94 5.22
N ALA A 166 -2.27 -11.72 6.27
CA ALA A 166 -2.25 -11.26 7.65
C ALA A 166 -0.85 -10.75 8.10
N PHE A 167 0.21 -11.30 7.53
CA PHE A 167 1.59 -10.92 7.86
C PHE A 167 2.00 -9.57 7.28
N SER A 168 1.17 -8.94 6.43
CA SER A 168 1.34 -7.54 6.03
C SER A 168 1.29 -6.55 7.21
N ALA A 169 0.77 -6.98 8.35
CA ALA A 169 0.85 -6.24 9.60
C ALA A 169 2.30 -5.87 9.97
N ILE A 170 3.29 -6.72 9.64
CA ILE A 170 4.70 -6.48 9.97
C ILE A 170 5.27 -5.28 9.20
N PRO A 171 5.28 -5.25 7.86
CA PRO A 171 5.77 -4.09 7.13
C PRO A 171 4.95 -2.82 7.41
N VAL A 172 3.64 -2.94 7.68
CA VAL A 172 2.82 -1.78 8.09
C VAL A 172 3.29 -1.23 9.45
N ALA A 173 3.47 -2.09 10.46
CA ALA A 173 3.96 -1.68 11.76
C ALA A 173 5.34 -1.01 11.67
N VAL A 174 6.25 -1.55 10.85
CA VAL A 174 7.58 -0.98 10.63
C VAL A 174 7.47 0.37 9.92
N LEU A 175 6.71 0.46 8.81
CA LEU A 175 6.56 1.68 8.04
C LEU A 175 5.90 2.79 8.88
N GLN A 176 4.70 2.55 9.40
CA GLN A 176 3.96 3.55 10.17
C GLN A 176 4.66 3.89 11.48
N GLY A 177 5.20 2.88 12.18
CA GLY A 177 5.95 3.09 13.42
C GLY A 177 7.21 3.93 13.19
N SER A 178 7.95 3.70 12.12
CA SER A 178 9.12 4.52 11.77
C SER A 178 8.71 5.96 11.40
N MET A 179 7.63 6.14 10.63
CA MET A 179 7.11 7.46 10.28
C MET A 179 6.62 8.23 11.51
N THR A 180 5.92 7.57 12.43
CA THR A 180 5.48 8.15 13.69
C THR A 180 6.67 8.55 14.57
N ALA A 181 7.67 7.68 14.70
CA ALA A 181 8.88 7.96 15.48
C ALA A 181 9.73 9.11 14.88
N LEU A 182 9.76 9.21 13.56
CA LEU A 182 10.52 10.23 12.82
C LEU A 182 9.66 11.43 12.38
N ALA A 183 8.45 11.58 12.92
CA ALA A 183 7.48 12.58 12.48
C ALA A 183 8.04 14.01 12.47
N GLY A 184 8.82 14.40 13.48
CA GLY A 184 9.47 15.69 13.54
C GLY A 184 10.45 15.97 12.40
N LEU A 185 11.18 14.95 11.95
CA LEU A 185 12.11 15.03 10.81
C LEU A 185 11.37 14.98 9.47
N MET A 186 10.27 14.26 9.40
CA MET A 186 9.49 14.10 8.15
C MET A 186 8.62 15.31 7.83
N ARG A 187 8.17 16.05 8.85
CA ARG A 187 7.29 17.21 8.69
C ARG A 187 7.76 18.24 7.65
N PRO A 188 9.02 18.72 7.67
CA PRO A 188 9.48 19.73 6.71
C PRO A 188 9.56 19.19 5.27
N VAL A 189 9.69 17.86 5.10
CA VAL A 189 9.77 17.20 3.80
C VAL A 189 8.40 16.92 3.20
N MET A 190 7.38 16.71 4.05
CA MET A 190 6.01 16.39 3.64
C MET A 190 5.17 17.66 3.43
N THR A 191 5.60 18.51 2.52
CA THR A 191 4.82 19.68 2.06
C THR A 191 3.54 19.24 1.33
N GLU A 192 2.58 20.13 1.14
CA GLU A 192 1.35 19.83 0.38
C GLU A 192 1.67 19.32 -1.02
N GLY A 193 2.62 19.93 -1.72
CA GLY A 193 3.08 19.49 -3.04
C GLY A 193 3.75 18.11 -3.01
N ALA A 194 4.57 17.82 -1.99
CA ALA A 194 5.18 16.51 -1.81
C ALA A 194 4.14 15.42 -1.54
N LEU A 195 3.12 15.71 -0.72
CA LEU A 195 2.02 14.80 -0.43
C LEU A 195 1.12 14.58 -1.65
N ALA A 196 0.84 15.64 -2.43
CA ALA A 196 0.08 15.52 -3.67
C ALA A 196 0.82 14.63 -4.69
N ASN A 197 2.12 14.86 -4.91
CA ASN A 197 2.94 14.02 -5.80
C ASN A 197 3.01 12.58 -5.33
N LEU A 198 3.19 12.36 -4.02
CA LEU A 198 3.21 11.03 -3.40
C LEU A 198 1.88 10.31 -3.60
N SER A 199 0.77 11.00 -3.36
CA SER A 199 -0.58 10.46 -3.55
C SER A 199 -0.81 10.07 -5.01
N LEU A 200 -0.47 10.95 -5.95
CA LEU A 200 -0.63 10.73 -7.37
C LEU A 200 0.15 9.49 -7.84
N VAL A 201 1.46 9.45 -7.59
CA VAL A 201 2.31 8.32 -7.99
C VAL A 201 1.95 7.05 -7.22
N GLY A 202 1.63 7.17 -5.93
CA GLY A 202 1.19 6.06 -5.09
C GLY A 202 -0.09 5.40 -5.63
N ASN A 203 -1.07 6.18 -6.07
CA ASN A 203 -2.29 5.64 -6.67
C ASN A 203 -2.01 4.88 -7.97
N VAL A 204 -1.04 5.32 -8.79
CA VAL A 204 -0.63 4.55 -9.98
C VAL A 204 0.02 3.22 -9.59
N LEU A 205 0.80 3.17 -8.50
CA LEU A 205 1.32 1.90 -7.98
C LEU A 205 0.19 0.99 -7.47
N ILE A 206 -0.81 1.54 -6.78
CA ILE A 206 -1.99 0.79 -6.34
C ILE A 206 -2.77 0.25 -7.54
N PHE A 207 -2.85 1.00 -8.64
CA PHE A 207 -3.42 0.50 -9.90
C PHE A 207 -2.67 -0.74 -10.40
N CYS A 208 -1.34 -0.72 -10.39
CA CYS A 208 -0.52 -1.89 -10.75
C CYS A 208 -0.76 -3.10 -9.82
N VAL A 209 -1.01 -2.86 -8.52
CA VAL A 209 -1.43 -3.93 -7.59
C VAL A 209 -2.78 -4.51 -8.00
N GLY A 210 -3.76 -3.67 -8.34
CA GLY A 210 -5.07 -4.09 -8.84
C GLY A 210 -4.97 -4.97 -10.09
N ILE A 211 -4.12 -4.59 -11.05
CA ILE A 211 -3.79 -5.42 -12.23
C ILE A 211 -3.25 -6.78 -11.80
N ASN A 212 -2.32 -6.82 -10.85
CA ASN A 212 -1.75 -8.09 -10.38
C ASN A 212 -2.78 -8.97 -9.66
N LEU A 213 -3.75 -8.39 -8.97
CA LEU A 213 -4.83 -9.14 -8.32
C LEU A 213 -5.79 -9.77 -9.34
N LEU A 214 -6.06 -9.08 -10.46
CA LEU A 214 -6.97 -9.57 -11.51
C LEU A 214 -6.32 -10.58 -12.45
N PHE A 215 -5.09 -10.31 -12.88
CA PHE A 215 -4.44 -11.02 -13.99
C PHE A 215 -3.22 -11.84 -13.55
N GLY A 216 -2.98 -11.96 -12.24
CA GLY A 216 -1.76 -12.54 -11.69
C GLY A 216 -0.58 -11.57 -11.79
N LYS A 217 0.59 -11.98 -11.30
CA LYS A 217 1.79 -11.13 -11.23
C LYS A 217 2.26 -10.72 -12.64
N LYS A 218 1.90 -9.51 -13.05
CA LYS A 218 2.29 -8.88 -14.33
C LYS A 218 3.31 -7.77 -14.15
N VAL A 219 3.24 -7.05 -13.02
CA VAL A 219 4.10 -5.90 -12.71
C VAL A 219 4.84 -6.17 -11.40
N LYS A 220 6.14 -5.95 -11.38
CA LYS A 220 6.96 -6.01 -10.14
C LYS A 220 6.76 -4.70 -9.35
N VAL A 221 5.62 -4.57 -8.66
CA VAL A 221 5.21 -3.31 -8.02
C VAL A 221 6.19 -2.86 -6.94
N ALA A 222 6.80 -3.80 -6.21
CA ALA A 222 7.79 -3.43 -5.20
C ALA A 222 9.03 -2.75 -5.82
N ASN A 223 9.42 -3.12 -7.05
CA ASN A 223 10.50 -2.45 -7.77
C ASN A 223 10.12 -1.03 -8.24
N LEU A 224 8.84 -0.66 -8.19
CA LEU A 224 8.39 0.71 -8.46
C LEU A 224 8.36 1.60 -7.20
N LEU A 225 8.55 1.06 -5.99
CA LEU A 225 8.50 1.84 -4.74
C LEU A 225 9.45 3.05 -4.70
N PRO A 226 10.67 3.03 -5.27
CA PRO A 226 11.51 4.22 -5.34
C PRO A 226 10.84 5.40 -6.04
N ALA A 227 9.86 5.17 -6.93
CA ALA A 227 9.09 6.23 -7.58
C ALA A 227 8.37 7.15 -6.58
N ILE A 228 7.95 6.62 -5.42
CA ILE A 228 7.32 7.40 -4.34
C ILE A 228 8.32 8.41 -3.76
N VAL A 229 9.55 7.98 -3.51
CA VAL A 229 10.61 8.85 -2.99
C VAL A 229 10.97 9.93 -4.00
N ILE A 230 11.05 9.56 -5.29
CA ILE A 230 11.32 10.49 -6.39
C ILE A 230 10.18 11.51 -6.53
N ALA A 231 8.92 11.07 -6.37
CA ALA A 231 7.75 11.95 -6.43
C ALA A 231 7.77 13.02 -5.33
N VAL A 232 8.14 12.62 -4.10
CA VAL A 232 8.33 13.56 -2.97
C VAL A 232 9.48 14.52 -3.30
N ALA A 233 10.62 14.03 -3.76
CA ALA A 233 11.78 14.86 -4.11
C ALA A 233 11.46 15.84 -5.25
N ALA A 234 10.64 15.45 -6.22
CA ALA A 234 10.22 16.29 -7.33
C ALA A 234 9.45 17.55 -6.91
N ALA A 235 8.82 17.55 -5.73
CA ALA A 235 8.14 18.74 -5.20
C ALA A 235 9.09 19.88 -4.81
N PHE A 236 10.39 19.60 -4.69
CA PHE A 236 11.44 20.56 -4.31
C PHE A 236 12.27 21.00 -5.54
N LEU A 237 12.01 20.44 -6.70
CA LEU A 237 12.68 20.86 -7.93
C LEU A 237 11.91 22.04 -8.55
N PRO A 238 12.62 23.07 -9.04
CA PRO A 238 11.95 24.14 -9.79
C PRO A 238 11.34 23.55 -11.05
N VAL A 239 10.05 23.84 -11.26
CA VAL A 239 9.31 23.47 -12.47
C VAL A 239 9.67 24.39 -13.60
#